data_ae4b14637ce8d50060991853b7fd30a9
#
_entry.id   ae4b14637ce8d50060991853b7fd30a9
#
_cell.length_a   1.000
_cell.length_b   1.000
_cell.length_c   1.000
_cell.angle_alpha   90.00
_cell.angle_beta   90.00
_cell.angle_gamma   90.00
#
_symmetry.space_group_name_H-M   'P 1'
#
loop_
_entity.id
_entity.type
_entity.pdbx_description
1 polymer ?
#
loop_
_entity_poly.entity_id
_entity_poly.type
_entity_poly.pdbx_seq_one_letter_code
_entity_poly.pdbx_strand_id
1 'polypeptide(L)'
;SVALQSPPEPGSFEVRYVRQKDGAVLARRPLEVLPLRVGLVAERRARAGSDLAVRLEGEGYATDLIAIVRAGAPTGDIGNHQRRGGRDHLQVLVPATPGDYELRYLLDQRRQLVTAQPLRVEDVQVKLQAPDRAAVGSSVSVQITGEGNEGDLIVVVAAGAPDDEIGAHARIPAGAQEVTVRRLSPTSGAYEIRYVIDQGRRVVARRPLRLN
;
A
#
# COMPACT_ATOMS: atom_id res chain seq x y z
N SER A 1 -4.88 36.85 -16.45
CA SER A 1 -3.92 36.27 -15.51
C SER A 1 -3.45 34.92 -16.02
N VAL A 2 -2.19 34.58 -15.79
CA VAL A 2 -1.60 33.29 -16.11
C VAL A 2 -1.08 32.71 -14.80
N ALA A 3 -1.46 31.45 -14.50
CA ALA A 3 -0.91 30.71 -13.38
C ALA A 3 0.37 29.99 -13.83
N LEU A 4 1.45 30.14 -13.08
CA LEU A 4 2.70 29.45 -13.28
C LEU A 4 2.95 28.55 -12.08
N GLN A 5 3.44 27.34 -12.31
CA GLN A 5 3.88 26.47 -11.25
C GLN A 5 5.28 26.93 -10.79
N SER A 6 5.46 27.11 -9.47
CA SER A 6 6.76 27.47 -8.92
C SER A 6 7.77 26.32 -9.05
N PRO A 7 9.08 26.61 -9.10
CA PRO A 7 10.12 25.58 -8.95
C PRO A 7 9.94 24.78 -7.65
N PRO A 8 10.31 23.48 -7.62
CA PRO A 8 10.19 22.68 -6.41
C PRO A 8 11.26 22.98 -5.36
N GLU A 9 12.41 23.56 -5.76
CA GLU A 9 13.48 23.95 -4.85
C GLU A 9 13.21 25.35 -4.27
N PRO A 10 13.43 25.57 -2.95
CA PRO A 10 13.44 26.91 -2.35
C PRO A 10 14.58 27.74 -2.91
N GLY A 11 14.37 29.05 -3.00
CA GLY A 11 15.41 29.96 -3.46
C GLY A 11 14.89 31.20 -4.18
N SER A 12 15.81 32.01 -4.67
CA SER A 12 15.51 33.21 -5.43
C SER A 12 15.47 32.89 -6.93
N PHE A 13 14.37 33.21 -7.54
CA PHE A 13 14.07 32.99 -8.95
C PHE A 13 13.62 34.28 -9.60
N GLU A 14 13.40 34.21 -10.90
CA GLU A 14 12.91 35.33 -11.68
C GLU A 14 11.79 34.86 -12.61
N VAL A 15 10.63 35.48 -12.53
CA VAL A 15 9.56 35.31 -13.53
C VAL A 15 9.87 36.23 -14.71
N ARG A 16 9.92 35.67 -15.92
CA ARG A 16 10.23 36.36 -17.15
C ARG A 16 9.03 36.34 -18.11
N TYR A 17 8.70 37.46 -18.68
CA TYR A 17 7.86 37.52 -19.85
C TYR A 17 8.74 37.51 -21.11
N VAL A 18 8.65 36.42 -21.85
CA VAL A 18 9.52 36.18 -23.01
C VAL A 18 8.70 36.22 -24.28
N ARG A 19 9.19 36.95 -25.28
CA ARG A 19 8.58 37.00 -26.62
C ARG A 19 8.93 35.70 -27.36
N GLN A 20 7.89 34.98 -27.81
CA GLN A 20 8.08 33.63 -28.41
C GLN A 20 8.90 33.70 -29.72
N LYS A 21 8.79 34.78 -30.51
CA LYS A 21 9.38 34.88 -31.84
C LYS A 21 10.91 34.84 -31.85
N ASP A 22 11.57 35.39 -30.84
CA ASP A 22 13.02 35.59 -30.81
C ASP A 22 13.65 35.38 -29.42
N GLY A 23 12.87 34.93 -28.44
CA GLY A 23 13.35 34.69 -27.07
C GLY A 23 13.68 35.94 -26.26
N ALA A 24 13.34 37.15 -26.76
CA ALA A 24 13.65 38.40 -26.07
C ALA A 24 12.86 38.49 -24.76
N VAL A 25 13.54 38.81 -23.66
CA VAL A 25 12.92 39.04 -22.35
C VAL A 25 12.38 40.47 -22.33
N LEU A 26 11.06 40.59 -22.25
CA LEU A 26 10.35 41.87 -22.28
C LEU A 26 10.09 42.48 -20.91
N ALA A 27 9.98 41.60 -19.87
CA ALA A 27 9.82 42.03 -18.49
C ALA A 27 10.37 40.97 -17.55
N ARG A 28 10.76 41.39 -16.33
CA ARG A 28 11.28 40.52 -15.28
C ARG A 28 10.67 40.92 -13.93
N ARG A 29 10.46 39.92 -13.07
CA ARG A 29 10.07 40.14 -11.67
C ARG A 29 10.73 39.09 -10.77
N PRO A 30 11.38 39.53 -9.67
CA PRO A 30 11.92 38.57 -8.72
C PRO A 30 10.80 37.76 -8.06
N LEU A 31 11.11 36.51 -7.78
CA LEU A 31 10.26 35.54 -7.09
C LEU A 31 11.09 34.81 -6.05
N GLU A 32 10.68 34.85 -4.81
CA GLU A 32 11.24 34.02 -3.75
C GLU A 32 10.35 32.79 -3.58
N VAL A 33 10.93 31.59 -3.67
CA VAL A 33 10.27 30.32 -3.40
C VAL A 33 10.66 29.87 -2.00
N LEU A 34 9.69 29.80 -1.11
CA LEU A 34 9.88 29.39 0.28
C LEU A 34 9.92 27.86 0.39
N PRO A 35 10.66 27.31 1.38
CA PRO A 35 10.63 25.86 1.63
C PRO A 35 9.21 25.41 2.06
N LEU A 36 8.73 24.35 1.42
CA LEU A 36 7.48 23.72 1.82
C LEU A 36 7.69 22.99 3.16
N ARG A 37 6.79 23.23 4.12
CA ARG A 37 6.79 22.59 5.44
C ARG A 37 5.58 21.69 5.55
N VAL A 38 5.83 20.38 5.56
CA VAL A 38 4.79 19.34 5.74
C VAL A 38 5.21 18.42 6.85
N GLY A 39 4.29 18.14 7.78
CA GLY A 39 4.43 17.10 8.80
C GLY A 39 3.72 15.83 8.36
N LEU A 40 4.34 14.68 8.63
CA LEU A 40 3.74 13.37 8.54
C LEU A 40 3.43 12.87 9.95
N VAL A 41 2.16 12.58 10.24
CA VAL A 41 1.72 12.01 11.51
C VAL A 41 1.08 10.65 11.22
N ALA A 42 1.78 9.59 11.58
CA ALA A 42 1.35 8.20 11.40
C ALA A 42 2.04 7.31 12.43
N GLU A 43 1.47 6.15 12.66
CA GLU A 43 2.14 5.10 13.46
C GLU A 43 3.46 4.71 12.81
N ARG A 44 4.46 4.40 13.66
CA ARG A 44 5.80 3.97 13.20
C ARG A 44 5.89 2.46 12.98
N ARG A 45 4.81 1.74 13.21
CA ARG A 45 4.65 0.31 12.99
C ARG A 45 3.35 0.06 12.27
N ALA A 46 3.36 -0.87 11.32
CA ALA A 46 2.16 -1.28 10.59
C ALA A 46 2.28 -2.75 10.20
N ARG A 47 1.14 -3.43 10.04
CA ARG A 47 1.14 -4.81 9.53
C ARG A 47 1.34 -4.83 8.03
N ALA A 48 2.05 -5.85 7.58
CA ALA A 48 2.19 -6.13 6.15
C ALA A 48 0.82 -6.27 5.46
N GLY A 49 0.61 -5.52 4.38
CA GLY A 49 -0.64 -5.54 3.59
C GLY A 49 -1.82 -4.78 4.20
N SER A 50 -1.68 -4.15 5.38
CA SER A 50 -2.74 -3.32 5.97
C SER A 50 -2.77 -1.91 5.36
N ASP A 51 -3.77 -1.13 5.73
CA ASP A 51 -3.82 0.30 5.46
C ASP A 51 -3.22 1.08 6.62
N LEU A 52 -2.29 2.01 6.33
CA LEU A 52 -1.71 2.94 7.28
C LEU A 52 -2.45 4.27 7.21
N ALA A 53 -3.06 4.67 8.30
CA ALA A 53 -3.65 6.00 8.42
C ALA A 53 -2.53 7.05 8.56
N VAL A 54 -2.56 8.04 7.68
CA VAL A 54 -1.59 9.15 7.65
C VAL A 54 -2.36 10.46 7.74
N ARG A 55 -1.99 11.31 8.70
CA ARG A 55 -2.44 12.70 8.80
C ARG A 55 -1.31 13.62 8.37
N LEU A 56 -1.63 14.56 7.50
CA LEU A 56 -0.71 15.58 7.01
C LEU A 56 -0.92 16.88 7.78
N GLU A 57 0.17 17.53 8.14
CA GLU A 57 0.17 18.86 8.74
C GLU A 57 0.87 19.85 7.80
N GLY A 58 0.32 21.06 7.71
CA GLY A 58 0.86 22.09 6.83
C GLY A 58 0.30 22.07 5.41
N GLU A 59 0.86 22.93 4.57
CA GLU A 59 0.40 23.13 3.20
C GLU A 59 1.06 22.11 2.25
N GLY A 60 0.45 21.92 1.08
CA GLY A 60 0.97 21.06 0.02
C GLY A 60 0.00 21.01 -1.15
N TYR A 61 0.42 20.38 -2.23
CA TYR A 61 -0.36 20.33 -3.47
C TYR A 61 -1.17 19.03 -3.59
N ALA A 62 -2.31 19.11 -4.26
CA ALA A 62 -3.16 17.93 -4.48
C ALA A 62 -2.46 16.81 -5.26
N THR A 63 -1.46 17.16 -6.06
CA THR A 63 -0.67 16.22 -6.86
C THR A 63 0.41 15.50 -6.07
N ASP A 64 0.80 16.00 -4.90
CA ASP A 64 1.89 15.45 -4.09
C ASP A 64 1.59 14.01 -3.65
N LEU A 65 2.65 13.28 -3.36
CA LEU A 65 2.60 11.85 -3.08
C LEU A 65 2.99 11.56 -1.63
N ILE A 66 2.24 10.67 -1.03
CA ILE A 66 2.59 10.01 0.23
C ILE A 66 2.97 8.58 -0.13
N ALA A 67 4.21 8.19 0.15
CA ALA A 67 4.79 6.95 -0.35
C ALA A 67 5.40 6.12 0.78
N ILE A 68 5.28 4.80 0.69
CA ILE A 68 5.98 3.84 1.55
C ILE A 68 7.00 3.11 0.69
N VAL A 69 8.27 3.30 0.99
CA VAL A 69 9.40 2.69 0.27
C VAL A 69 10.32 1.96 1.25
N ARG A 70 11.14 1.04 0.76
CA ARG A 70 12.15 0.40 1.61
C ARG A 70 13.12 1.44 2.15
N ALA A 71 13.56 1.25 3.40
CA ALA A 71 14.57 2.10 4.00
C ALA A 71 15.84 2.12 3.14
N GLY A 72 16.37 3.33 2.89
CA GLY A 72 17.51 3.53 2.01
C GLY A 72 17.22 3.48 0.51
N ALA A 73 15.97 3.36 0.09
CA ALA A 73 15.60 3.45 -1.34
C ALA A 73 15.95 4.84 -1.91
N PRO A 74 16.25 4.95 -3.23
CA PRO A 74 16.49 6.23 -3.88
C PRO A 74 15.42 7.27 -3.56
N THR A 75 15.81 8.54 -3.52
CA THR A 75 14.92 9.64 -3.07
C THR A 75 13.63 9.74 -3.89
N GLY A 76 13.70 9.47 -5.18
CA GLY A 76 12.56 9.54 -6.10
C GLY A 76 11.67 8.29 -6.15
N ASP A 77 12.00 7.24 -5.40
CA ASP A 77 11.17 6.02 -5.33
C ASP A 77 9.85 6.33 -4.64
N ILE A 78 8.77 5.75 -5.20
CA ILE A 78 7.41 5.96 -4.71
C ILE A 78 6.75 4.69 -4.16
N GLY A 79 7.31 3.51 -4.34
CA GLY A 79 6.77 2.24 -3.80
C GLY A 79 5.23 2.19 -3.80
N ASN A 80 4.67 1.78 -2.67
CA ASN A 80 3.23 1.93 -2.42
C ASN A 80 2.93 3.40 -2.11
N HIS A 81 2.03 4.02 -2.83
CA HIS A 81 1.76 5.43 -2.66
C HIS A 81 0.30 5.82 -2.86
N GLN A 82 -0.02 7.00 -2.34
CA GLN A 82 -1.31 7.67 -2.49
C GLN A 82 -1.07 9.14 -2.84
N ARG A 83 -1.85 9.70 -3.78
CA ARG A 83 -1.87 11.14 -4.02
C ARG A 83 -2.60 11.86 -2.89
N ARG A 84 -2.10 13.03 -2.49
CA ARG A 84 -2.75 13.87 -1.47
C ARG A 84 -4.20 14.19 -1.86
N GLY A 85 -4.47 14.58 -3.10
CA GLY A 85 -5.82 14.86 -3.60
C GLY A 85 -6.54 15.97 -2.84
N GLY A 86 -5.81 16.92 -2.23
CA GLY A 86 -6.36 17.97 -1.38
C GLY A 86 -6.85 17.51 -0.01
N ARG A 87 -6.49 16.30 0.44
CA ARG A 87 -6.88 15.71 1.72
C ARG A 87 -5.73 15.79 2.71
N ASP A 88 -6.08 15.95 3.99
CA ASP A 88 -5.12 15.91 5.11
C ASP A 88 -5.13 14.58 5.86
N HIS A 89 -6.09 13.69 5.55
CA HIS A 89 -6.17 12.33 6.08
C HIS A 89 -6.24 11.35 4.91
N LEU A 90 -5.34 10.37 4.93
CA LEU A 90 -5.15 9.39 3.85
C LEU A 90 -4.96 8.00 4.43
N GLN A 91 -5.30 6.99 3.63
CA GLN A 91 -4.91 5.62 3.88
C GLN A 91 -3.88 5.23 2.83
N VAL A 92 -2.72 4.74 3.25
CA VAL A 92 -1.65 4.28 2.36
C VAL A 92 -1.45 2.80 2.56
N LEU A 93 -1.57 2.02 1.49
CA LEU A 93 -1.42 0.58 1.55
C LEU A 93 0.02 0.20 1.91
N VAL A 94 0.17 -0.54 3.02
CA VAL A 94 1.47 -1.01 3.52
C VAL A 94 1.98 -2.17 2.65
N PRO A 95 3.27 -2.23 2.32
CA PRO A 95 3.84 -3.36 1.58
C PRO A 95 3.57 -4.72 2.24
N ALA A 96 3.33 -5.76 1.45
CA ALA A 96 3.07 -7.11 1.96
C ALA A 96 4.29 -7.79 2.57
N THR A 97 5.50 -7.28 2.32
CA THR A 97 6.74 -7.86 2.83
C THR A 97 7.18 -7.16 4.10
N PRO A 98 7.39 -7.86 5.22
CA PRO A 98 7.93 -7.26 6.45
C PRO A 98 9.32 -6.67 6.26
N GLY A 99 9.67 -5.68 7.07
CA GLY A 99 10.99 -5.05 7.03
C GLY A 99 10.97 -3.59 7.45
N ASP A 100 12.11 -2.93 7.21
CA ASP A 100 12.29 -1.51 7.49
C ASP A 100 11.96 -0.69 6.25
N TYR A 101 11.13 0.31 6.43
CA TYR A 101 10.59 1.20 5.40
C TYR A 101 10.68 2.66 5.86
N GLU A 102 10.35 3.55 4.95
CA GLU A 102 10.15 4.97 5.20
C GLU A 102 8.80 5.40 4.63
N LEU A 103 8.03 6.14 5.42
CA LEU A 103 6.90 6.91 4.94
C LEU A 103 7.42 8.27 4.49
N ARG A 104 7.23 8.62 3.22
CA ARG A 104 7.77 9.82 2.58
C ARG A 104 6.66 10.73 2.10
N TYR A 105 6.87 12.03 2.19
CA TYR A 105 6.12 13.04 1.46
C TYR A 105 6.98 13.55 0.30
N LEU A 106 6.48 13.44 -0.91
CA LEU A 106 7.19 13.80 -2.14
C LEU A 106 6.39 14.83 -2.92
N LEU A 107 7.03 15.90 -3.38
CA LEU A 107 6.47 16.75 -4.40
C LEU A 107 6.31 15.95 -5.71
N ASP A 108 5.18 16.09 -6.40
CA ASP A 108 4.97 15.47 -7.71
C ASP A 108 6.04 15.90 -8.72
N GLN A 109 6.44 17.17 -8.64
CA GLN A 109 7.55 17.71 -9.43
C GLN A 109 8.86 17.02 -9.05
N ARG A 110 9.46 16.34 -10.03
CA ARG A 110 10.76 15.65 -9.89
C ARG A 110 10.82 14.65 -8.73
N ARG A 111 9.69 14.30 -8.14
CA ARG A 111 9.60 13.41 -6.95
C ARG A 111 10.56 13.84 -5.83
N GLN A 112 10.60 15.15 -5.59
CA GLN A 112 11.50 15.70 -4.57
C GLN A 112 11.00 15.34 -3.17
N LEU A 113 11.89 14.76 -2.36
CA LEU A 113 11.61 14.45 -0.96
C LEU A 113 11.52 15.72 -0.13
N VAL A 114 10.39 15.91 0.57
CA VAL A 114 10.17 17.01 1.52
C VAL A 114 10.45 16.55 2.93
N THR A 115 9.88 15.42 3.34
CA THR A 115 10.08 14.83 4.67
C THR A 115 9.88 13.32 4.63
N ALA A 116 10.48 12.63 5.59
CA ALA A 116 10.33 11.20 5.79
C ALA A 116 10.29 10.84 7.28
N GLN A 117 9.62 9.74 7.60
CA GLN A 117 9.71 9.09 8.91
C GLN A 117 9.93 7.59 8.77
N PRO A 118 10.66 6.94 9.70
CA PRO A 118 10.83 5.50 9.68
C PRO A 118 9.50 4.80 9.94
N LEU A 119 9.31 3.66 9.25
CA LEU A 119 8.16 2.78 9.39
C LEU A 119 8.64 1.33 9.46
N ARG A 120 8.31 0.63 10.55
CA ARG A 120 8.54 -0.81 10.66
C ARG A 120 7.30 -1.55 10.17
N VAL A 121 7.44 -2.36 9.12
CA VAL A 121 6.39 -3.27 8.65
C VAL A 121 6.58 -4.62 9.34
N GLU A 122 5.60 -5.02 10.13
CA GLU A 122 5.57 -6.27 10.90
C GLU A 122 4.80 -7.34 10.13
N ASP A 123 5.13 -8.61 10.38
CA ASP A 123 4.44 -9.70 9.71
C ASP A 123 3.03 -9.92 10.28
N VAL A 124 2.14 -10.42 9.45
CA VAL A 124 0.80 -10.88 9.86
C VAL A 124 0.94 -12.17 10.67
N GLN A 125 0.37 -12.18 11.87
CA GLN A 125 0.40 -13.32 12.77
C GLN A 125 -0.99 -13.95 12.89
N VAL A 126 -1.26 -14.98 12.09
CA VAL A 126 -2.55 -15.68 12.07
C VAL A 126 -2.38 -17.20 12.16
N LYS A 127 -3.38 -17.85 12.76
CA LYS A 127 -3.54 -19.30 12.77
C LYS A 127 -4.88 -19.65 12.16
N LEU A 128 -4.90 -20.73 11.39
CA LEU A 128 -6.09 -21.25 10.73
C LEU A 128 -6.59 -22.51 11.47
N GLN A 129 -7.89 -22.57 11.76
CA GLN A 129 -8.57 -23.75 12.25
C GLN A 129 -9.72 -24.10 11.30
N ALA A 130 -9.79 -25.35 10.89
CA ALA A 130 -10.80 -25.85 9.98
C ALA A 130 -10.91 -27.39 10.14
N PRO A 131 -11.96 -28.04 9.65
CA PRO A 131 -12.00 -29.48 9.56
C PRO A 131 -10.84 -30.03 8.73
N ASP A 132 -10.31 -31.22 9.09
CA ASP A 132 -9.25 -31.88 8.33
C ASP A 132 -9.75 -32.47 7.00
N ARG A 133 -11.08 -32.63 6.85
CA ARG A 133 -11.73 -33.21 5.68
C ARG A 133 -12.99 -32.45 5.32
N ALA A 134 -13.27 -32.39 4.01
CA ALA A 134 -14.52 -31.86 3.47
C ALA A 134 -14.94 -32.67 2.23
N ALA A 135 -16.23 -32.64 1.89
CA ALA A 135 -16.71 -33.28 0.68
C ALA A 135 -16.30 -32.44 -0.56
N VAL A 136 -16.03 -33.11 -1.69
CA VAL A 136 -15.80 -32.44 -2.97
C VAL A 136 -17.00 -31.56 -3.33
N GLY A 137 -16.76 -30.39 -3.93
CA GLY A 137 -17.78 -29.43 -4.34
C GLY A 137 -18.52 -28.73 -3.20
N SER A 138 -18.24 -29.07 -1.92
CA SER A 138 -18.90 -28.48 -0.75
C SER A 138 -18.32 -27.10 -0.37
N SER A 139 -18.51 -26.70 0.86
CA SER A 139 -17.90 -25.52 1.47
C SER A 139 -17.16 -25.89 2.75
N VAL A 140 -16.18 -25.07 3.14
CA VAL A 140 -15.44 -25.21 4.40
C VAL A 140 -15.43 -23.89 5.15
N SER A 141 -15.79 -23.93 6.45
CA SER A 141 -15.62 -22.81 7.36
C SER A 141 -14.23 -22.84 7.95
N VAL A 142 -13.56 -21.70 7.92
CA VAL A 142 -12.21 -21.52 8.43
C VAL A 142 -12.23 -20.45 9.52
N GLN A 143 -11.85 -20.82 10.73
CA GLN A 143 -11.64 -19.89 11.83
C GLN A 143 -10.23 -19.30 11.75
N ILE A 144 -10.13 -17.99 11.97
CA ILE A 144 -8.90 -17.21 11.93
C ILE A 144 -8.65 -16.66 13.32
N THR A 145 -7.53 -17.00 13.93
CA THR A 145 -7.09 -16.44 15.20
C THR A 145 -5.83 -15.63 15.00
N GLY A 146 -5.74 -14.47 15.66
CA GLY A 146 -4.65 -13.51 15.48
C GLY A 146 -5.10 -12.27 14.71
N GLU A 147 -4.15 -11.49 14.26
CA GLU A 147 -4.39 -10.18 13.63
C GLU A 147 -4.20 -10.24 12.12
N GLY A 148 -5.26 -10.60 11.40
CA GLY A 148 -5.34 -10.51 9.94
C GLY A 148 -5.76 -9.12 9.45
N ASN A 149 -5.72 -8.91 8.14
CA ASN A 149 -6.22 -7.69 7.51
C ASN A 149 -7.59 -7.92 6.87
N GLU A 150 -8.41 -6.89 6.86
CA GLU A 150 -9.59 -6.83 6.00
C GLU A 150 -9.17 -6.94 4.53
N GLY A 151 -9.96 -7.69 3.75
CA GLY A 151 -9.71 -7.85 2.31
C GLY A 151 -8.70 -8.94 1.95
N ASP A 152 -7.92 -9.45 2.89
CA ASP A 152 -7.07 -10.62 2.67
C ASP A 152 -7.93 -11.86 2.32
N LEU A 153 -7.31 -12.93 1.85
CA LEU A 153 -8.00 -14.08 1.30
C LEU A 153 -7.77 -15.35 2.13
N ILE A 154 -8.83 -16.13 2.30
CA ILE A 154 -8.72 -17.56 2.58
C ILE A 154 -8.86 -18.30 1.26
N VAL A 155 -7.85 -19.09 0.90
CA VAL A 155 -7.74 -19.79 -0.39
C VAL A 155 -7.62 -21.29 -0.14
N VAL A 156 -8.30 -22.10 -0.97
CA VAL A 156 -8.17 -23.58 -0.97
C VAL A 156 -7.63 -24.01 -2.33
N VAL A 157 -6.45 -24.61 -2.33
CA VAL A 157 -5.73 -25.08 -3.52
C VAL A 157 -5.24 -26.50 -3.35
N ALA A 158 -4.85 -27.17 -4.42
CA ALA A 158 -4.17 -28.46 -4.34
C ALA A 158 -2.89 -28.35 -3.49
N ALA A 159 -2.57 -29.37 -2.71
CA ALA A 159 -1.35 -29.38 -1.91
C ALA A 159 -0.11 -29.29 -2.80
N GLY A 160 0.79 -28.34 -2.46
CA GLY A 160 1.99 -28.06 -3.25
C GLY A 160 1.79 -27.17 -4.47
N ALA A 161 0.58 -26.60 -4.67
CA ALA A 161 0.35 -25.59 -5.70
C ALA A 161 1.24 -24.35 -5.49
N PRO A 162 1.62 -23.62 -6.54
CA PRO A 162 2.35 -22.35 -6.43
C PRO A 162 1.68 -21.35 -5.48
N ASP A 163 2.45 -20.46 -4.86
CA ASP A 163 1.94 -19.52 -3.84
C ASP A 163 0.97 -18.48 -4.39
N ASP A 164 1.10 -18.13 -5.66
CA ASP A 164 0.24 -17.20 -6.38
C ASP A 164 -1.03 -17.85 -6.94
N GLU A 165 -1.15 -19.18 -6.87
CA GLU A 165 -2.35 -19.88 -7.31
C GLU A 165 -3.53 -19.57 -6.38
N ILE A 166 -4.64 -19.14 -6.99
CA ILE A 166 -5.90 -18.82 -6.34
C ILE A 166 -6.96 -19.82 -6.82
N GLY A 167 -7.22 -20.82 -6.00
CA GLY A 167 -8.33 -21.76 -6.20
C GLY A 167 -9.65 -21.22 -5.68
N ALA A 168 -10.44 -22.09 -5.03
CA ALA A 168 -11.63 -21.64 -4.33
C ALA A 168 -11.21 -20.69 -3.19
N HIS A 169 -11.85 -19.52 -3.10
CA HIS A 169 -11.44 -18.51 -2.12
C HIS A 169 -12.60 -17.68 -1.59
N ALA A 170 -12.34 -16.99 -0.49
CA ALA A 170 -13.22 -15.97 0.06
C ALA A 170 -12.41 -14.83 0.65
N ARG A 171 -12.91 -13.58 0.49
CA ARG A 171 -12.32 -12.40 1.14
C ARG A 171 -12.69 -12.36 2.61
N ILE A 172 -11.78 -11.89 3.44
CA ILE A 172 -11.99 -11.71 4.87
C ILE A 172 -12.66 -10.36 5.09
N PRO A 173 -13.91 -10.33 5.59
CA PRO A 173 -14.57 -9.09 5.94
C PRO A 173 -13.91 -8.41 7.16
N ALA A 174 -14.15 -7.11 7.33
CA ALA A 174 -13.70 -6.37 8.51
C ALA A 174 -14.11 -7.07 9.81
N GLY A 175 -13.13 -7.32 10.69
CA GLY A 175 -13.35 -7.92 12.00
C GLY A 175 -13.79 -9.39 12.00
N ALA A 176 -13.84 -10.05 10.85
CA ALA A 176 -14.27 -11.44 10.77
C ALA A 176 -13.20 -12.39 11.33
N GLN A 177 -13.62 -13.25 12.25
CA GLN A 177 -12.82 -14.36 12.79
C GLN A 177 -13.16 -15.72 12.17
N GLU A 178 -14.14 -15.75 11.28
CA GLU A 178 -14.54 -16.94 10.53
C GLU A 178 -14.92 -16.57 9.11
N VAL A 179 -14.48 -17.37 8.16
CA VAL A 179 -14.77 -17.19 6.74
C VAL A 179 -15.14 -18.53 6.12
N THR A 180 -16.20 -18.57 5.30
CA THR A 180 -16.59 -19.77 4.58
C THR A 180 -16.13 -19.71 3.13
N VAL A 181 -15.25 -20.62 2.74
CA VAL A 181 -14.86 -20.84 1.34
C VAL A 181 -15.87 -21.80 0.72
N ARG A 182 -16.50 -21.36 -0.36
CA ARG A 182 -17.55 -22.11 -1.06
C ARG A 182 -17.04 -22.72 -2.36
N ARG A 183 -17.75 -23.73 -2.88
CA ARG A 183 -17.45 -24.37 -4.16
C ARG A 183 -16.02 -24.93 -4.19
N LEU A 184 -15.70 -25.77 -3.24
CA LEU A 184 -14.42 -26.51 -3.25
C LEU A 184 -14.30 -27.31 -4.54
N SER A 185 -13.08 -27.72 -4.88
CA SER A 185 -12.83 -28.57 -6.05
C SER A 185 -13.73 -29.80 -6.09
N PRO A 186 -14.23 -30.19 -7.28
CA PRO A 186 -14.96 -31.45 -7.45
C PRO A 186 -14.03 -32.68 -7.45
N THR A 187 -12.72 -32.49 -7.40
CA THR A 187 -11.72 -33.55 -7.43
C THR A 187 -11.27 -33.89 -6.01
N SER A 188 -11.34 -35.17 -5.64
CA SER A 188 -10.81 -35.66 -4.37
C SER A 188 -9.27 -35.62 -4.35
N GLY A 189 -8.70 -35.46 -3.16
CA GLY A 189 -7.25 -35.41 -3.01
C GLY A 189 -6.75 -34.62 -1.82
N ALA A 190 -5.44 -34.37 -1.82
CA ALA A 190 -4.79 -33.52 -0.83
C ALA A 190 -4.86 -32.05 -1.28
N TYR A 191 -5.34 -31.20 -0.40
CA TYR A 191 -5.44 -29.75 -0.57
C TYR A 191 -4.82 -29.05 0.62
N GLU A 192 -4.70 -27.75 0.54
CA GLU A 192 -4.35 -26.89 1.67
C GLU A 192 -5.19 -25.62 1.67
N ILE A 193 -5.50 -25.17 2.86
CA ILE A 193 -6.11 -23.88 3.14
C ILE A 193 -4.98 -22.91 3.41
N ARG A 194 -4.98 -21.75 2.72
CA ARG A 194 -3.99 -20.70 2.86
C ARG A 194 -4.62 -19.41 3.34
N TYR A 195 -3.96 -18.69 4.24
CA TYR A 195 -4.17 -17.26 4.43
C TYR A 195 -3.23 -16.51 3.51
N VAL A 196 -3.77 -15.65 2.67
CA VAL A 196 -3.02 -14.92 1.64
C VAL A 196 -3.26 -13.43 1.80
N ILE A 197 -2.19 -12.66 1.99
CA ILE A 197 -2.27 -11.19 1.88
C ILE A 197 -2.60 -10.87 0.43
N ASP A 198 -3.70 -10.13 0.19
CA ASP A 198 -4.21 -9.85 -1.17
C ASP A 198 -3.19 -9.10 -2.01
N GLN A 199 -2.48 -8.14 -1.39
CA GLN A 199 -1.36 -7.48 -2.02
C GLN A 199 -0.17 -8.43 -2.20
N GLY A 200 0.28 -8.60 -3.44
CA GLY A 200 1.44 -9.43 -3.76
C GLY A 200 1.24 -10.93 -3.58
N ARG A 201 0.01 -11.38 -3.25
CA ARG A 201 -0.36 -12.79 -3.11
C ARG A 201 0.54 -13.57 -2.14
N ARG A 202 0.98 -12.94 -1.05
CA ARG A 202 1.87 -13.57 -0.08
C ARG A 202 1.13 -14.50 0.87
N VAL A 203 1.51 -15.77 0.89
CA VAL A 203 0.98 -16.77 1.82
C VAL A 203 1.65 -16.59 3.18
N VAL A 204 0.86 -16.46 4.27
CA VAL A 204 1.37 -16.27 5.64
C VAL A 204 1.01 -17.43 6.56
N ALA A 205 -0.04 -18.20 6.26
CA ALA A 205 -0.38 -19.39 7.02
C ALA A 205 -0.93 -20.48 6.10
N ARG A 206 -0.72 -21.74 6.47
CA ARG A 206 -1.18 -22.92 5.74
C ARG A 206 -1.78 -23.94 6.70
N ARG A 207 -2.80 -24.66 6.23
CA ARG A 207 -3.40 -25.80 6.92
C ARG A 207 -3.75 -26.91 5.92
N PRO A 208 -3.39 -28.17 6.16
CA PRO A 208 -3.82 -29.29 5.33
C PRO A 208 -5.35 -29.44 5.31
N LEU A 209 -5.89 -29.88 4.18
CA LEU A 209 -7.28 -30.26 3.99
C LEU A 209 -7.36 -31.46 3.03
N ARG A 210 -8.19 -32.43 3.32
CA ARG A 210 -8.48 -33.52 2.40
C ARG A 210 -9.89 -33.41 1.84
N LEU A 211 -10.04 -33.47 0.52
CA LEU A 211 -11.32 -33.58 -0.13
C LEU A 211 -11.59 -35.06 -0.47
N ASN A 212 -12.80 -35.54 -0.11
CA ASN A 212 -13.24 -36.93 -0.31
C ASN A 212 -14.51 -36.96 -1.17
#